data_384934132c10a34404473892f62bc449
#
_entry.id   384934132c10a34404473892f62bc449
#
_cell.length_a   1.000
_cell.length_b   1.000
_cell.length_c   1.000
_cell.angle_alpha   90.00
_cell.angle_beta   90.00
_cell.angle_gamma   90.00
#
_symmetry.space_group_name_H-M   'P 1'
#
loop_
_entity.id
_entity.type
_entity.pdbx_description
1 polymer ?
#
loop_
_entity_poly.entity_id
_entity_poly.type
_entity_poly.pdbx_seq_one_letter_code
_entity_poly.pdbx_strand_id
1 'polypeptide(L)'
;MVNGGALAGRSVPADQQGLDSECLGITLIPENTEREVLAFAHLGFGKHAFTNTFFSVLRGRFRERYTTAVRGEHRPCVACSSCERACPAGIMPFLVHRYVDKQRIEEAERFGLWKCIECGLCSHVCLAKRNMSSAFCEARENIEAASSPGVNQS
;
A
#
# COMPACT_ATOMS: atom_id res chain seq x y z
N MET A 1 -2.20 2.10 -15.64
CA MET A 1 -0.78 2.44 -15.81
C MET A 1 -0.27 2.98 -14.48
N VAL A 2 0.93 2.64 -14.08
CA VAL A 2 1.52 3.08 -12.80
C VAL A 2 2.80 3.84 -13.13
N ASN A 3 2.91 5.07 -12.63
CA ASN A 3 4.14 5.85 -12.69
C ASN A 3 5.04 5.37 -11.55
N GLY A 4 6.19 4.81 -11.88
CA GLY A 4 7.10 4.20 -10.92
C GLY A 4 7.00 2.67 -10.84
N GLY A 5 7.47 2.10 -9.73
CA GLY A 5 7.47 0.65 -9.48
C GLY A 5 6.11 0.11 -9.05
N ALA A 6 5.91 -1.20 -9.17
CA ALA A 6 4.65 -1.87 -8.81
C ALA A 6 4.26 -1.74 -7.33
N LEU A 7 5.20 -1.49 -6.43
CA LEU A 7 4.97 -1.38 -4.98
C LEU A 7 4.82 0.07 -4.50
N ALA A 8 5.59 0.99 -5.06
CA ALA A 8 5.67 2.38 -4.63
C ALA A 8 5.10 3.38 -5.66
N GLY A 9 4.73 2.89 -6.85
CA GLY A 9 4.23 3.75 -7.92
C GLY A 9 2.82 4.28 -7.66
N ARG A 10 2.53 5.44 -8.26
CA ARG A 10 1.19 6.04 -8.26
C ARG A 10 0.43 5.63 -9.51
N SER A 11 -0.85 5.28 -9.36
CA SER A 11 -1.70 5.00 -10.51
C SER A 11 -2.00 6.29 -11.27
N VAL A 12 -1.81 6.26 -12.59
CA VAL A 12 -2.14 7.39 -13.47
C VAL A 12 -3.52 7.12 -14.07
N PRO A 13 -4.52 7.97 -13.80
CA PRO A 13 -5.84 7.82 -14.40
C PRO A 13 -5.77 8.04 -15.92
N ALA A 14 -6.73 7.46 -16.65
CA ALA A 14 -6.71 7.44 -18.12
C ALA A 14 -6.91 8.83 -18.77
N ASP A 15 -7.48 9.76 -18.05
CA ASP A 15 -7.72 11.14 -18.45
C ASP A 15 -6.50 12.06 -18.27
N GLN A 16 -5.55 11.67 -17.41
CA GLN A 16 -4.31 12.41 -17.16
C GLN A 16 -3.12 11.68 -17.80
N GLN A 17 -2.93 11.86 -19.09
CA GLN A 17 -1.85 11.20 -19.85
C GLN A 17 -0.48 11.91 -19.76
N GLY A 18 -0.30 12.80 -18.81
CA GLY A 18 0.98 13.46 -18.55
C GLY A 18 1.90 12.59 -17.69
N LEU A 19 3.15 12.44 -18.12
CA LEU A 19 4.21 11.91 -17.28
C LEU A 19 4.91 13.08 -16.60
N ASP A 20 5.13 12.93 -15.30
CA ASP A 20 5.90 13.89 -14.52
C ASP A 20 7.39 13.84 -14.91
N SER A 21 8.09 14.97 -14.80
CA SER A 21 9.53 15.06 -15.09
C SER A 21 10.40 14.16 -14.21
N GLU A 22 9.88 13.75 -13.07
CA GLU A 22 10.53 12.84 -12.13
C GLU A 22 10.23 11.35 -12.38
N CYS A 23 9.51 11.04 -13.46
CA CYS A 23 9.14 9.67 -13.80
C CYS A 23 10.37 8.85 -14.21
N LEU A 24 10.84 7.97 -13.32
CA LEU A 24 11.95 7.06 -13.59
C LEU A 24 11.55 5.79 -14.36
N GLY A 25 10.26 5.52 -14.47
CA GLY A 25 9.78 4.35 -15.18
C GLY A 25 8.26 4.19 -15.13
N ILE A 26 7.73 3.38 -16.04
CA ILE A 26 6.30 3.09 -16.15
C ILE A 26 6.11 1.60 -15.97
N THR A 27 5.22 1.21 -15.05
CA THR A 27 4.82 -0.18 -14.87
C THR A 27 3.42 -0.39 -15.44
N LEU A 28 3.29 -1.33 -16.38
CA LEU A 28 2.01 -1.75 -16.92
C LEU A 28 1.59 -3.04 -16.22
N ILE A 29 0.44 -3.02 -15.57
CA ILE A 29 -0.13 -4.18 -14.88
C ILE A 29 -1.47 -4.48 -15.55
N PRO A 30 -1.76 -5.76 -15.90
CA PRO A 30 -3.06 -6.14 -16.44
C PRO A 30 -4.16 -5.80 -15.44
N GLU A 31 -5.18 -5.09 -15.89
CA GLU A 31 -6.34 -4.79 -15.07
C GLU A 31 -7.19 -6.04 -14.91
N ASN A 32 -7.56 -6.36 -13.67
CA ASN A 32 -8.46 -7.46 -13.42
C ASN A 32 -9.91 -6.98 -13.52
N THR A 33 -10.57 -7.33 -14.59
CA THR A 33 -11.99 -7.06 -14.83
C THR A 33 -12.91 -8.18 -14.35
N GLU A 34 -12.36 -9.31 -13.91
CA GLU A 34 -13.14 -10.45 -13.43
C GLU A 34 -13.69 -10.18 -12.02
N ARG A 35 -15.01 -10.11 -11.88
CA ARG A 35 -15.66 -10.13 -10.58
C ARG A 35 -15.60 -11.55 -10.01
N GLU A 36 -14.81 -11.75 -8.96
CA GLU A 36 -14.80 -13.01 -8.22
C GLU A 36 -16.09 -13.09 -7.37
N VAL A 37 -17.06 -13.86 -7.83
CA VAL A 37 -18.28 -14.18 -7.06
C VAL A 37 -17.86 -15.05 -5.87
N LEU A 38 -18.31 -14.73 -4.66
CA LEU A 38 -17.95 -15.45 -3.42
C LEU A 38 -16.45 -15.42 -3.06
N ALA A 39 -15.76 -14.32 -3.33
CA ALA A 39 -14.35 -14.16 -2.98
C ALA A 39 -14.02 -14.42 -1.49
N PHE A 40 -15.02 -14.25 -0.60
CA PHE A 40 -14.89 -14.55 0.83
C PHE A 40 -14.90 -16.05 1.15
N ALA A 41 -15.48 -16.89 0.29
CA ALA A 41 -15.60 -18.34 0.49
C ALA A 41 -14.43 -19.14 -0.09
N HIS A 42 -13.45 -18.48 -0.70
CA HIS A 42 -12.27 -19.15 -1.22
C HIS A 42 -11.44 -19.75 -0.08
N LEU A 43 -11.30 -21.07 -0.09
CA LEU A 43 -10.52 -21.89 0.88
C LEU A 43 -9.01 -21.61 0.86
N GLY A 44 -8.56 -20.50 0.30
CA GLY A 44 -7.18 -20.04 0.34
C GLY A 44 -6.20 -20.86 -0.54
N PHE A 45 -6.65 -21.82 -1.33
CA PHE A 45 -5.80 -22.65 -2.20
C PHE A 45 -5.06 -21.87 -3.29
N GLY A 46 -5.47 -20.66 -3.60
CA GLY A 46 -4.86 -19.77 -4.60
C GLY A 46 -4.33 -18.46 -4.01
N LYS A 47 -4.26 -18.32 -2.69
CA LYS A 47 -3.77 -17.08 -2.05
C LYS A 47 -2.28 -17.20 -1.78
N HIS A 48 -1.51 -16.23 -2.25
CA HIS A 48 -0.14 -16.03 -1.81
C HIS A 48 -0.17 -15.59 -0.35
N ALA A 49 0.40 -16.39 0.55
CA ALA A 49 0.48 -16.07 1.96
C ALA A 49 1.95 -15.96 2.38
N PHE A 50 2.31 -14.84 2.99
CA PHE A 50 3.62 -14.63 3.62
C PHE A 50 3.76 -15.36 4.97
N THR A 51 2.69 -16.01 5.41
CA THR A 51 2.66 -16.81 6.64
C THR A 51 2.28 -18.25 6.30
N ASN A 52 2.94 -19.21 6.92
CA ASN A 52 2.72 -20.66 6.73
C ASN A 52 1.35 -21.16 7.23
N THR A 53 0.35 -20.27 7.35
CA THR A 53 -0.96 -20.56 7.95
C THR A 53 -2.03 -20.99 6.97
N PHE A 54 -1.74 -21.01 5.67
CA PHE A 54 -2.72 -21.36 4.64
C PHE A 54 -2.39 -22.70 3.97
N PHE A 55 -3.43 -23.46 3.60
CA PHE A 55 -3.32 -24.68 2.81
C PHE A 55 -2.57 -24.51 1.47
N SER A 56 -2.43 -23.28 1.04
CA SER A 56 -1.64 -22.92 -0.13
C SER A 56 -0.18 -23.35 -0.04
N VAL A 57 0.39 -23.38 1.17
CA VAL A 57 1.78 -23.82 1.41
C VAL A 57 1.98 -25.30 1.06
N LEU A 58 0.96 -26.13 1.26
CA LEU A 58 1.00 -27.56 0.98
C LEU A 58 0.98 -27.90 -0.53
N ARG A 59 0.50 -27.02 -1.36
CA ARG A 59 0.31 -27.27 -2.80
C ARG A 59 1.48 -26.84 -3.68
N GLY A 60 2.48 -26.14 -3.14
CA GLY A 60 3.83 -25.95 -3.69
C GLY A 60 4.00 -25.31 -5.07
N ARG A 61 2.95 -25.02 -5.83
CA ARG A 61 3.02 -24.42 -7.17
C ARG A 61 1.92 -23.40 -7.36
N PHE A 62 2.24 -22.13 -7.05
CA PHE A 62 1.36 -21.00 -7.41
C PHE A 62 1.88 -20.36 -8.69
N ARG A 63 0.99 -20.22 -9.66
CA ARG A 63 1.21 -19.32 -10.79
C ARG A 63 0.86 -17.92 -10.28
N GLU A 64 1.88 -17.14 -10.01
CA GLU A 64 1.72 -15.73 -9.64
C GLU A 64 1.04 -15.00 -10.80
N ARG A 65 -0.16 -14.47 -10.55
CA ARG A 65 -0.84 -13.56 -11.46
C ARG A 65 -0.65 -12.14 -10.92
N TYR A 66 0.23 -11.41 -11.54
CA TYR A 66 0.42 -9.99 -11.26
C TYR A 66 -0.70 -9.21 -11.97
N THR A 67 -1.75 -8.88 -11.24
CA THR A 67 -2.88 -8.09 -11.73
C THR A 67 -3.19 -6.99 -10.74
N THR A 68 -4.01 -6.00 -11.14
CA THR A 68 -4.52 -4.95 -10.25
C THR A 68 -5.48 -5.45 -9.18
N ALA A 69 -5.88 -6.74 -9.23
CA ALA A 69 -6.78 -7.32 -8.25
C ALA A 69 -6.14 -7.39 -6.87
N VAL A 70 -6.59 -6.54 -5.98
CA VAL A 70 -6.37 -6.72 -4.54
C VAL A 70 -7.34 -7.81 -4.07
N ARG A 71 -6.86 -9.06 -4.00
CA ARG A 71 -7.70 -10.18 -3.57
C ARG A 71 -8.10 -10.00 -2.11
N GLY A 72 -9.39 -9.88 -1.88
CA GLY A 72 -10.00 -9.69 -0.58
C GLY A 72 -10.27 -8.23 -0.25
N GLU A 73 -11.16 -8.03 0.72
CA GLU A 73 -11.59 -6.72 1.19
C GLU A 73 -10.63 -6.14 2.21
N HIS A 74 -10.67 -4.83 2.36
CA HIS A 74 -10.03 -4.12 3.45
C HIS A 74 -10.61 -4.60 4.79
N ARG A 75 -9.73 -5.03 5.69
CA ARG A 75 -10.12 -5.54 7.03
C ARG A 75 -9.49 -4.69 8.12
N PRO A 76 -10.06 -4.73 9.33
CA PRO A 76 -9.39 -4.15 10.49
C PRO A 76 -8.00 -4.76 10.69
N CYS A 77 -7.06 -3.94 11.17
CA CYS A 77 -5.72 -4.41 11.47
C CYS A 77 -5.75 -5.47 12.57
N VAL A 78 -5.13 -6.62 12.30
CA VAL A 78 -5.04 -7.75 13.27
C VAL A 78 -3.74 -7.73 14.06
N ALA A 79 -2.97 -6.65 14.01
CA ALA A 79 -1.70 -6.46 14.75
C ALA A 79 -0.69 -7.62 14.56
N CYS A 80 -0.59 -8.17 13.35
CA CYS A 80 0.29 -9.32 13.05
C CYS A 80 1.78 -8.95 12.94
N SER A 81 2.14 -7.68 13.03
CA SER A 81 3.50 -7.11 12.91
C SER A 81 4.25 -7.46 11.62
N SER A 82 3.58 -8.01 10.59
CA SER A 82 4.23 -8.33 9.32
C SER A 82 4.79 -7.10 8.61
N CYS A 83 4.08 -5.96 8.69
CA CYS A 83 4.51 -4.69 8.11
C CYS A 83 5.75 -4.12 8.81
N GLU A 84 5.88 -4.32 10.13
CA GLU A 84 7.04 -3.91 10.91
C GLU A 84 8.28 -4.73 10.53
N ARG A 85 8.13 -6.05 10.45
CA ARG A 85 9.22 -6.96 10.03
C ARG A 85 9.71 -6.71 8.61
N ALA A 86 8.82 -6.26 7.73
CA ALA A 86 9.16 -5.96 6.34
C ALA A 86 9.70 -4.54 6.14
N CYS A 87 9.64 -3.68 7.16
CA CYS A 87 10.01 -2.28 7.04
C CYS A 87 11.53 -2.08 7.05
N PRO A 88 12.15 -1.62 5.95
CA PRO A 88 13.59 -1.36 5.92
C PRO A 88 14.01 -0.13 6.73
N ALA A 89 13.07 0.80 6.96
CA ALA A 89 13.30 1.99 7.79
C ALA A 89 13.16 1.72 9.31
N GLY A 90 12.78 0.49 9.71
CA GLY A 90 12.63 0.11 11.11
C GLY A 90 11.55 0.86 11.87
N ILE A 91 10.56 1.43 11.19
CA ILE A 91 9.40 2.08 11.80
C ILE A 91 8.31 1.04 12.12
N MET A 92 7.27 1.46 12.82
CA MET A 92 6.08 0.64 13.11
C MET A 92 4.89 1.06 12.23
N PRO A 93 4.78 0.59 10.97
CA PRO A 93 3.81 1.11 10.00
C PRO A 93 2.36 0.99 10.49
N PHE A 94 2.01 -0.06 11.24
CA PHE A 94 0.65 -0.26 11.74
C PHE A 94 0.25 0.81 12.76
N LEU A 95 1.19 1.30 13.60
CA LEU A 95 0.93 2.39 14.54
C LEU A 95 0.83 3.72 13.81
N VAL A 96 1.77 4.02 12.91
CA VAL A 96 1.73 5.23 12.08
C VAL A 96 0.39 5.30 11.36
N HIS A 97 -0.01 4.23 10.67
CA HIS A 97 -1.29 4.17 9.96
C HIS A 97 -2.50 4.39 10.89
N ARG A 98 -2.49 3.77 12.08
CA ARG A 98 -3.56 3.93 13.06
C ARG A 98 -3.71 5.36 13.55
N TYR A 99 -2.60 6.09 13.70
CA TYR A 99 -2.64 7.49 14.11
C TYR A 99 -3.04 8.40 12.95
N VAL A 100 -2.58 8.14 11.75
CA VAL A 100 -3.01 8.85 10.52
C VAL A 100 -4.52 8.68 10.31
N ASP A 101 -5.06 7.44 10.39
CA ASP A 101 -6.50 7.19 10.30
C ASP A 101 -7.32 7.99 11.33
N LYS A 102 -6.75 8.26 12.50
CA LYS A 102 -7.39 9.03 13.58
C LYS A 102 -7.09 10.52 13.54
N GLN A 103 -6.43 11.01 12.51
CA GLN A 103 -5.98 12.40 12.37
C GLN A 103 -5.09 12.89 13.53
N ARG A 104 -4.39 11.96 14.20
CA ARG A 104 -3.46 12.26 15.28
C ARG A 104 -2.04 12.33 14.72
N ILE A 105 -1.76 13.41 14.04
CA ILE A 105 -0.54 13.58 13.24
C ILE A 105 0.73 13.62 14.12
N GLU A 106 0.68 14.33 15.26
CA GLU A 106 1.82 14.43 16.17
C GLU A 106 2.33 13.07 16.66
N GLU A 107 1.39 12.16 16.94
CA GLU A 107 1.75 10.81 17.32
C GLU A 107 2.27 9.99 16.13
N ALA A 108 1.70 10.18 14.95
CA ALA A 108 2.20 9.51 13.74
C ALA A 108 3.65 9.92 13.45
N GLU A 109 4.01 11.18 13.65
CA GLU A 109 5.38 11.70 13.53
C GLU A 109 6.33 11.04 14.55
N ARG A 110 5.91 10.94 15.81
CA ARG A 110 6.69 10.25 16.86
C ARG A 110 7.00 8.80 16.52
N PHE A 111 6.07 8.11 15.85
CA PHE A 111 6.25 6.73 15.41
C PHE A 111 6.95 6.59 14.05
N GLY A 112 7.38 7.70 13.46
CA GLY A 112 8.29 7.72 12.33
C GLY A 112 7.63 7.95 10.97
N LEU A 113 6.53 8.70 10.89
CA LEU A 113 5.90 9.08 9.63
C LEU A 113 6.93 9.67 8.64
N TRP A 114 7.80 10.57 9.10
CA TRP A 114 8.85 11.21 8.29
C TRP A 114 10.05 10.30 7.96
N LYS A 115 10.22 9.20 8.68
CA LYS A 115 11.27 8.20 8.39
C LYS A 115 10.85 7.22 7.31
N CYS A 116 9.59 7.26 6.88
CA CYS A 116 9.08 6.38 5.84
C CYS A 116 9.73 6.71 4.50
N ILE A 117 10.33 5.70 3.86
CA ILE A 117 10.96 5.79 2.54
C ILE A 117 10.00 5.42 1.40
N GLU A 118 8.72 5.29 1.67
CA GLU A 118 7.63 5.05 0.70
C GLU A 118 7.81 3.79 -0.17
N CYS A 119 8.54 2.80 0.31
CA CYS A 119 8.86 1.59 -0.46
C CYS A 119 7.66 0.66 -0.74
N GLY A 120 6.48 0.88 -0.13
CA GLY A 120 5.26 0.09 -0.33
C GLY A 120 5.25 -1.31 0.28
N LEU A 121 6.35 -1.81 0.84
CA LEU A 121 6.45 -3.17 1.39
C LEU A 121 5.44 -3.46 2.50
N CYS A 122 5.17 -2.47 3.35
CA CYS A 122 4.19 -2.61 4.43
C CYS A 122 2.77 -2.88 3.90
N SER A 123 2.37 -2.20 2.82
CA SER A 123 1.09 -2.43 2.15
C SER A 123 1.05 -3.80 1.47
N HIS A 124 2.17 -4.20 0.84
CA HIS A 124 2.28 -5.48 0.14
C HIS A 124 2.11 -6.69 1.06
N VAL A 125 2.78 -6.70 2.22
CA VAL A 125 2.71 -7.81 3.19
C VAL A 125 1.47 -7.78 4.08
N CYS A 126 0.62 -6.76 3.97
CA CYS A 126 -0.52 -6.58 4.86
C CYS A 126 -1.61 -7.63 4.61
N LEU A 127 -1.87 -8.48 5.59
CA LEU A 127 -2.95 -9.47 5.54
C LEU A 127 -4.34 -8.83 5.54
N ALA A 128 -4.47 -7.65 6.15
CA ALA A 128 -5.70 -6.86 6.21
C ALA A 128 -5.91 -5.98 4.97
N LYS A 129 -5.02 -6.05 3.97
CA LYS A 129 -5.09 -5.28 2.72
C LYS A 129 -5.15 -3.77 2.91
N ARG A 130 -4.50 -3.27 3.96
CA ARG A 130 -4.42 -1.82 4.23
C ARG A 130 -3.37 -1.19 3.32
N ASN A 131 -3.74 -0.09 2.66
CA ASN A 131 -2.82 0.69 1.84
C ASN A 131 -2.10 1.74 2.70
N MET A 132 -1.09 1.28 3.46
CA MET A 132 -0.38 2.13 4.41
C MET A 132 0.53 3.15 3.74
N SER A 133 1.22 2.76 2.66
CA SER A 133 2.15 3.67 1.98
C SER A 133 1.44 4.88 1.38
N SER A 134 0.31 4.69 0.71
CA SER A 134 -0.50 5.78 0.15
C SER A 134 -0.99 6.73 1.25
N ALA A 135 -1.52 6.17 2.35
CA ALA A 135 -1.98 6.96 3.48
C ALA A 135 -0.86 7.82 4.11
N PHE A 136 0.38 7.32 4.11
CA PHE A 136 1.53 8.08 4.63
C PHE A 136 1.92 9.22 3.69
N CYS A 137 1.94 8.98 2.38
CA CYS A 137 2.21 10.02 1.39
C CYS A 137 1.16 11.14 1.49
N GLU A 138 -0.13 10.80 1.49
CA GLU A 138 -1.22 11.76 1.61
C GLU A 138 -1.13 12.57 2.91
N ALA A 139 -0.82 11.92 4.05
CA ALA A 139 -0.67 12.60 5.32
C ALA A 139 0.49 13.60 5.29
N ARG A 140 1.62 13.24 4.70
CA ARG A 140 2.79 14.13 4.58
C ARG A 140 2.51 15.30 3.65
N GLU A 141 1.91 15.07 2.50
CA GLU A 141 1.49 16.12 1.56
C GLU A 141 0.55 17.13 2.24
N ASN A 142 -0.42 16.64 3.02
CA ASN A 142 -1.35 17.50 3.75
C ASN A 142 -0.65 18.34 4.83
N ILE A 143 0.34 17.78 5.53
CA ILE A 143 1.13 18.52 6.54
C ILE A 143 1.97 19.59 5.85
N GLU A 144 2.65 19.26 4.76
CA GLU A 144 3.46 20.20 3.99
C GLU A 144 2.61 21.32 3.39
N ALA A 145 1.44 21.01 2.85
CA ALA A 145 0.50 22.00 2.34
C ALA A 145 0.00 22.94 3.45
N ALA A 146 -0.25 22.41 4.65
CA ALA A 146 -0.69 23.21 5.79
C ALA A 146 0.44 24.09 6.39
N SER A 147 1.69 23.65 6.26
CA SER A 147 2.86 24.37 6.76
C SER A 147 3.42 25.40 5.77
N SER A 148 2.98 25.38 4.51
CA SER A 148 3.34 26.38 3.50
C SER A 148 2.35 27.55 3.54
N PRO A 149 2.62 28.67 4.25
CA PRO A 149 1.76 29.84 4.20
C PRO A 149 1.93 30.50 2.83
N GLY A 150 0.89 30.35 1.99
CA GLY A 150 0.60 31.20 0.85
C GLY A 150 1.77 31.79 0.09
N VAL A 151 2.30 31.08 -0.92
CA VAL A 151 2.90 31.78 -2.04
C VAL A 151 1.75 32.35 -2.87
N ASN A 152 1.48 33.63 -2.67
CA ASN A 152 0.57 34.44 -3.44
C ASN A 152 0.73 34.16 -4.94
N GLN A 153 -0.36 33.75 -5.54
CA GLN A 153 -0.58 33.93 -6.97
C GLN A 153 -0.75 35.44 -7.20
N SER A 154 0.26 36.06 -7.75
CA SER A 154 0.21 37.38 -8.39
C SER A 154 0.40 37.19 -9.87
#